data_2e18fbb81dd179e20a44522066be7ec0
#
_entry.id   2e18fbb81dd179e20a44522066be7ec0
#
_cell.length_a   1.000
_cell.length_b   1.000
_cell.length_c   1.000
_cell.angle_alpha   90.00
_cell.angle_beta   90.00
_cell.angle_gamma   90.00
#
_symmetry.space_group_name_H-M   'P 1'
#
loop_
_entity.id
_entity.type
_entity.pdbx_description
1 polymer ?
#
loop_
_entity_poly.entity_id
_entity_poly.type
_entity_poly.pdbx_seq_one_letter_code
_entity_poly.pdbx_strand_id
1 'polypeptide(L)'
;ANRDKEIKANININSFVAIRDERSKEQKKSKQVPLTEKQLLAIYNYTNLKPREVEARDLFICQCLLGQRISDLPKIFKGEYAITLLDDENEVISFTVQKTREEATLYLFPVVKEILERYKQTGFKHIDLLIEDEKIVRRNEAKLNRTIKQVCKKVGLDSDVIYVEQIGEDVVEKKKKLFEMIHTHIARHTFITLMCRLGVSKEDVIIATAHTDTTMIDDVYLHETVNDKGTRLINSLKKIKGSTLFK
;
A
#
# COMPACT_ATOMS: atom_id res chain seq x y z
N ALA A 1 -57.04 7.48 12.75
CA ALA A 1 -55.95 7.34 13.77
C ALA A 1 -55.44 5.89 13.91
N ASN A 2 -56.23 4.86 13.52
CA ASN A 2 -55.81 3.45 13.63
C ASN A 2 -55.05 2.92 12.39
N ARG A 3 -55.18 3.54 11.23
CA ARG A 3 -54.48 3.10 10.00
C ARG A 3 -52.96 3.38 10.05
N ASP A 4 -52.57 4.45 10.71
CA ASP A 4 -51.14 4.82 10.80
C ASP A 4 -50.34 3.95 11.81
N LYS A 5 -51.04 3.28 12.75
CA LYS A 5 -50.38 2.37 13.68
C LYS A 5 -50.09 0.98 13.08
N GLU A 6 -50.94 0.48 12.18
CA GLU A 6 -50.72 -0.80 11.50
C GLU A 6 -49.59 -0.73 10.47
N ILE A 7 -49.41 0.40 9.81
CA ILE A 7 -48.31 0.59 8.83
C ILE A 7 -46.93 0.58 9.52
N LYS A 8 -46.86 1.07 10.77
CA LYS A 8 -45.57 1.07 11.52
C LYS A 8 -45.15 -0.29 12.08
N ALA A 9 -46.10 -1.21 12.26
CA ALA A 9 -45.80 -2.54 12.84
C ALA A 9 -45.26 -3.57 11.83
N ASN A 10 -45.37 -3.30 10.53
CA ASN A 10 -44.93 -4.21 9.47
C ASN A 10 -43.66 -3.81 8.72
N ILE A 11 -42.96 -2.79 9.18
CA ILE A 11 -41.66 -2.45 8.61
C ILE A 11 -40.64 -3.35 9.28
N ASN A 12 -40.30 -4.45 8.62
CA ASN A 12 -39.22 -5.34 9.05
C ASN A 12 -37.88 -4.62 8.84
N ILE A 13 -37.30 -4.11 9.92
CA ILE A 13 -36.02 -3.38 9.91
C ILE A 13 -34.91 -4.20 9.27
N ASN A 14 -35.01 -5.55 9.30
CA ASN A 14 -34.06 -6.44 8.64
C ASN A 14 -34.13 -6.38 7.11
N SER A 15 -35.26 -5.97 6.51
CA SER A 15 -35.36 -5.79 5.06
C SER A 15 -34.62 -4.55 4.57
N PHE A 16 -34.44 -3.52 5.41
CA PHE A 16 -33.60 -2.35 5.10
C PHE A 16 -32.10 -2.65 5.17
N VAL A 17 -31.68 -3.63 5.95
CA VAL A 17 -30.28 -4.08 6.01
C VAL A 17 -29.94 -4.94 4.79
N ALA A 18 -30.89 -5.75 4.29
CA ALA A 18 -30.69 -6.60 3.10
C ALA A 18 -30.54 -5.77 1.80
N ILE A 19 -31.25 -4.62 1.67
CA ILE A 19 -31.14 -3.75 0.48
C ILE A 19 -29.78 -3.04 0.40
N ARG A 20 -29.01 -3.02 1.47
CA ARG A 20 -27.68 -2.36 1.49
C ARG A 20 -26.57 -3.14 0.80
N ASP A 21 -26.73 -4.42 0.48
CA ASP A 21 -25.60 -5.29 0.17
C ASP A 21 -25.59 -5.95 -1.20
N GLU A 22 -26.56 -5.69 -2.08
CA GLU A 22 -26.57 -6.25 -3.43
C GLU A 22 -25.75 -5.46 -4.47
N ARG A 23 -25.01 -4.44 -4.03
CA ARG A 23 -24.02 -3.82 -4.92
C ARG A 23 -22.80 -4.74 -4.96
N SER A 24 -22.52 -5.31 -6.12
CA SER A 24 -21.35 -6.16 -6.31
C SER A 24 -20.11 -5.46 -5.75
N LYS A 25 -19.28 -6.19 -4.99
CA LYS A 25 -18.02 -5.66 -4.44
C LYS A 25 -17.13 -5.06 -5.53
N GLU A 26 -17.29 -5.48 -6.77
CA GLU A 26 -16.60 -4.98 -7.96
C GLU A 26 -16.95 -3.53 -8.31
N GLN A 27 -18.19 -3.09 -8.08
CA GLN A 27 -18.62 -1.72 -8.37
C GLN A 27 -18.14 -0.68 -7.34
N LYS A 28 -17.69 -1.11 -6.15
CA LYS A 28 -17.22 -0.22 -5.06
C LYS A 28 -15.71 0.08 -5.11
N LYS A 29 -14.95 -0.59 -5.97
CA LYS A 29 -13.49 -0.44 -5.99
C LYS A 29 -13.10 0.74 -6.88
N SER A 30 -12.72 1.86 -6.26
CA SER A 30 -11.93 2.87 -6.96
C SER A 30 -10.66 2.20 -7.49
N LYS A 31 -10.40 2.31 -8.79
CA LYS A 31 -9.22 1.70 -9.42
C LYS A 31 -7.96 2.26 -8.77
N GLN A 32 -7.32 1.44 -7.95
CA GLN A 32 -6.03 1.78 -7.37
C GLN A 32 -4.95 1.44 -8.41
N VAL A 33 -4.12 2.43 -8.74
CA VAL A 33 -3.06 2.26 -9.75
C VAL A 33 -1.72 2.20 -9.03
N PRO A 34 -1.15 0.99 -8.84
CA PRO A 34 0.16 0.83 -8.24
C PRO A 34 1.23 1.43 -9.14
N LEU A 35 2.32 1.91 -8.53
CA LEU A 35 3.48 2.42 -9.25
C LEU A 35 4.34 1.25 -9.77
N THR A 36 4.97 1.47 -10.91
CA THR A 36 6.01 0.58 -11.43
C THR A 36 7.35 0.85 -10.75
N GLU A 37 8.27 -0.11 -10.78
CA GLU A 37 9.64 0.06 -10.29
C GLU A 37 10.33 1.27 -10.93
N LYS A 38 10.19 1.45 -12.24
CA LYS A 38 10.74 2.61 -12.97
C LYS A 38 10.22 3.93 -12.40
N GLN A 39 8.94 4.01 -12.06
CA GLN A 39 8.34 5.20 -11.47
C GLN A 39 8.85 5.44 -10.03
N LEU A 40 9.02 4.38 -9.24
CA LEU A 40 9.60 4.50 -7.90
C LEU A 40 11.04 4.99 -7.96
N LEU A 41 11.86 4.44 -8.84
CA LEU A 41 13.23 4.89 -9.08
C LEU A 41 13.28 6.36 -9.53
N ALA A 42 12.36 6.78 -10.40
CA ALA A 42 12.28 8.18 -10.82
C ALA A 42 11.94 9.10 -9.64
N ILE A 43 11.02 8.70 -8.74
CA ILE A 43 10.69 9.46 -7.53
C ILE A 43 11.89 9.51 -6.58
N TYR A 44 12.54 8.37 -6.32
CA TYR A 44 13.67 8.29 -5.39
C TYR A 44 14.86 9.12 -5.83
N ASN A 45 15.21 9.03 -7.11
CA ASN A 45 16.39 9.73 -7.70
C ASN A 45 16.15 11.21 -7.99
N TYR A 46 14.94 11.73 -7.83
CA TYR A 46 14.65 13.13 -8.12
C TYR A 46 15.22 14.05 -7.04
N THR A 47 16.11 14.95 -7.42
CA THR A 47 16.91 15.78 -6.49
C THR A 47 16.39 17.20 -6.31
N ASN A 48 15.64 17.77 -7.29
CA ASN A 48 15.15 19.15 -7.20
C ASN A 48 13.92 19.27 -6.28
N LEU A 49 14.11 18.96 -5.00
CA LEU A 49 13.09 18.94 -3.97
C LEU A 49 13.41 19.90 -2.82
N LYS A 50 12.36 20.53 -2.28
CA LYS A 50 12.43 21.28 -1.02
C LYS A 50 12.56 20.31 0.17
N PRO A 51 13.10 20.74 1.33
CA PRO A 51 13.28 19.85 2.48
C PRO A 51 12.02 19.04 2.87
N ARG A 52 10.84 19.68 2.89
CA ARG A 52 9.56 18.99 3.13
C ARG A 52 9.23 17.93 2.09
N GLU A 53 9.60 18.18 0.83
CA GLU A 53 9.35 17.26 -0.27
C GLU A 53 10.30 16.06 -0.21
N VAL A 54 11.52 16.26 0.28
CA VAL A 54 12.47 15.17 0.57
C VAL A 54 11.91 14.25 1.65
N GLU A 55 11.42 14.80 2.78
CA GLU A 55 10.80 13.99 3.84
C GLU A 55 9.59 13.20 3.31
N ALA A 56 8.72 13.84 2.50
CA ALA A 56 7.57 13.17 1.91
C ALA A 56 7.96 12.05 0.95
N ARG A 57 8.97 12.27 0.10
CA ARG A 57 9.54 11.26 -0.80
C ARG A 57 10.07 10.08 -0.02
N ASP A 58 10.91 10.32 0.98
CA ASP A 58 11.58 9.27 1.75
C ASP A 58 10.57 8.41 2.54
N LEU A 59 9.60 9.03 3.21
CA LEU A 59 8.52 8.32 3.88
C LEU A 59 7.69 7.46 2.92
N PHE A 60 7.37 8.00 1.75
CA PHE A 60 6.58 7.29 0.74
C PHE A 60 7.37 6.13 0.13
N ILE A 61 8.66 6.31 -0.18
CA ILE A 61 9.55 5.25 -0.67
C ILE A 61 9.69 4.13 0.37
N CYS A 62 9.93 4.46 1.64
CA CYS A 62 9.94 3.46 2.70
C CYS A 62 8.64 2.66 2.74
N GLN A 63 7.49 3.34 2.63
CA GLN A 63 6.20 2.66 2.63
C GLN A 63 6.01 1.76 1.40
N CYS A 64 6.45 2.18 0.22
CA CYS A 64 6.41 1.37 -1.01
C CYS A 64 7.33 0.15 -0.96
N LEU A 65 8.43 0.21 -0.21
CA LEU A 65 9.40 -0.89 -0.10
C LEU A 65 9.10 -1.83 1.07
N LEU A 66 8.38 -1.36 2.09
CA LEU A 66 8.04 -2.16 3.28
C LEU A 66 6.61 -2.71 3.26
N GLY A 67 5.73 -2.14 2.43
CA GLY A 67 4.32 -2.56 2.35
C GLY A 67 3.49 -2.27 3.59
N GLN A 68 4.00 -1.49 4.54
CA GLN A 68 3.34 -1.24 5.81
C GLN A 68 2.26 -0.15 5.71
N ARG A 69 1.29 -0.21 6.63
CA ARG A 69 0.36 0.91 6.80
C ARG A 69 1.11 2.13 7.33
N ILE A 70 0.63 3.31 7.02
CA ILE A 70 1.23 4.55 7.52
C ILE A 70 1.29 4.59 9.05
N SER A 71 0.33 3.96 9.74
CA SER A 71 0.30 3.83 11.20
C SER A 71 1.42 2.98 11.79
N ASP A 72 2.01 2.08 10.99
CA ASP A 72 3.04 1.14 11.45
C ASP A 72 4.46 1.63 11.14
N LEU A 73 4.62 2.58 10.21
CA LEU A 73 5.93 3.19 9.90
C LEU A 73 6.65 3.77 11.12
N PRO A 74 5.97 4.47 12.07
CA PRO A 74 6.62 5.01 13.26
C PRO A 74 7.40 3.96 14.06
N LYS A 75 6.90 2.73 14.17
CA LYS A 75 7.59 1.63 14.86
C LYS A 75 8.95 1.34 14.24
N ILE A 76 8.99 1.31 12.90
CA ILE A 76 10.21 1.03 12.15
C ILE A 76 11.22 2.19 12.33
N PHE A 77 10.77 3.43 12.22
CA PHE A 77 11.64 4.60 12.42
C PHE A 77 12.12 4.77 13.87
N LYS A 78 11.35 4.29 14.86
CA LYS A 78 11.76 4.27 16.28
C LYS A 78 12.64 3.07 16.63
N GLY A 79 12.80 2.08 15.75
CA GLY A 79 13.51 0.83 16.02
C GLY A 79 12.72 -0.12 16.93
N GLU A 80 11.40 0.00 16.98
CA GLU A 80 10.51 -0.84 17.78
C GLU A 80 10.22 -2.17 17.07
N TYR A 81 11.28 -2.97 16.85
CA TYR A 81 11.22 -4.28 16.18
C TYR A 81 12.31 -5.21 16.70
N ALA A 82 12.09 -6.50 16.59
CA ALA A 82 13.11 -7.51 16.82
C ALA A 82 13.92 -7.74 15.54
N ILE A 83 15.22 -8.02 15.67
CA ILE A 83 16.09 -8.39 14.56
C ILE A 83 16.41 -9.87 14.68
N THR A 84 16.25 -10.62 13.60
CA THR A 84 16.64 -12.02 13.50
C THR A 84 17.66 -12.17 12.37
N LEU A 85 18.86 -12.64 12.72
CA LEU A 85 19.91 -13.01 11.77
C LEU A 85 19.59 -14.39 11.23
N LEU A 86 19.48 -14.52 9.90
CA LEU A 86 19.22 -15.79 9.21
C LEU A 86 20.53 -16.47 8.80
N ASP A 87 21.54 -15.66 8.42
CA ASP A 87 22.92 -16.04 8.11
C ASP A 87 23.82 -14.81 8.26
N ASP A 88 25.10 -14.92 7.87
CA ASP A 88 26.10 -13.85 8.05
C ASP A 88 25.77 -12.56 7.27
N GLU A 89 24.90 -12.63 6.24
CA GLU A 89 24.58 -11.50 5.37
C GLU A 89 23.12 -11.07 5.45
N ASN A 90 22.22 -11.97 5.90
CA ASN A 90 20.78 -11.76 5.84
C ASN A 90 20.15 -11.61 7.21
N GLU A 91 19.46 -10.51 7.39
CA GLU A 91 18.65 -10.23 8.57
C GLU A 91 17.22 -9.85 8.19
N VAL A 92 16.29 -10.20 9.04
CA VAL A 92 14.89 -9.75 8.96
C VAL A 92 14.51 -9.02 10.23
N ILE A 93 13.55 -8.12 10.13
CA ILE A 93 12.92 -7.49 11.28
C ILE A 93 11.52 -8.03 11.48
N SER A 94 11.08 -8.15 12.74
CA SER A 94 9.71 -8.49 13.06
C SER A 94 9.11 -7.54 14.09
N PHE A 95 7.83 -7.23 13.95
CA PHE A 95 7.05 -6.41 14.87
C PHE A 95 5.55 -6.66 14.75
N THR A 96 4.84 -6.39 15.84
CA THR A 96 3.37 -6.50 15.85
C THR A 96 2.72 -5.30 15.18
N VAL A 97 1.90 -5.56 14.15
CA VAL A 97 1.13 -4.54 13.40
C VAL A 97 -0.02 -4.01 14.28
N GLN A 98 -0.21 -2.69 14.27
CA GLN A 98 -1.16 -2.02 15.17
C GLN A 98 -2.62 -2.46 14.93
N LYS A 99 -3.05 -2.54 13.66
CA LYS A 99 -4.45 -2.80 13.31
C LYS A 99 -4.87 -4.25 13.50
N THR A 100 -4.05 -5.20 13.04
CA THR A 100 -4.38 -6.64 13.02
C THR A 100 -3.89 -7.39 14.24
N ARG A 101 -2.92 -6.83 14.97
CA ARG A 101 -2.21 -7.48 16.07
C ARG A 101 -1.39 -8.71 15.64
N GLU A 102 -1.28 -8.93 14.35
CA GLU A 102 -0.43 -9.96 13.75
C GLU A 102 1.01 -9.51 13.69
N GLU A 103 1.93 -10.46 13.63
CA GLU A 103 3.35 -10.19 13.42
C GLU A 103 3.65 -10.02 11.93
N ALA A 104 4.36 -8.95 11.58
CA ALA A 104 4.95 -8.75 10.27
C ALA A 104 6.44 -9.06 10.32
N THR A 105 6.94 -9.81 9.34
CA THR A 105 8.36 -10.08 9.15
C THR A 105 8.84 -9.49 7.84
N LEU A 106 9.87 -8.65 7.89
CA LEU A 106 10.31 -7.82 6.77
C LEU A 106 11.81 -7.91 6.55
N TYR A 107 12.20 -7.83 5.29
CA TYR A 107 13.57 -7.50 4.91
C TYR A 107 13.74 -5.98 4.79
N LEU A 108 14.77 -5.44 5.40
CA LEU A 108 15.12 -4.02 5.25
C LEU A 108 16.02 -3.82 4.03
N PHE A 109 15.43 -3.37 2.93
CA PHE A 109 16.19 -3.04 1.73
C PHE A 109 17.24 -1.96 2.01
N PRO A 110 18.40 -1.98 1.30
CA PRO A 110 19.47 -0.99 1.52
C PRO A 110 19.01 0.46 1.48
N VAL A 111 18.13 0.81 0.56
CA VAL A 111 17.53 2.14 0.46
C VAL A 111 16.73 2.51 1.71
N VAL A 112 16.02 1.55 2.31
CA VAL A 112 15.27 1.79 3.56
C VAL A 112 16.24 2.01 4.71
N LYS A 113 17.29 1.18 4.83
CA LYS A 113 18.34 1.35 5.88
C LYS A 113 18.99 2.73 5.78
N GLU A 114 19.33 3.20 4.57
CA GLU A 114 19.89 4.53 4.34
C GLU A 114 18.94 5.65 4.82
N ILE A 115 17.65 5.54 4.49
CA ILE A 115 16.65 6.53 4.91
C ILE A 115 16.47 6.51 6.43
N LEU A 116 16.37 5.32 7.05
CA LEU A 116 16.24 5.19 8.51
C LEU A 116 17.43 5.83 9.22
N GLU A 117 18.67 5.56 8.79
CA GLU A 117 19.87 6.14 9.39
C GLU A 117 19.89 7.66 9.24
N ARG A 118 19.49 8.20 8.09
CA ARG A 118 19.38 9.64 7.88
C ARG A 118 18.44 10.28 8.92
N TYR A 119 17.24 9.74 9.12
CA TYR A 119 16.26 10.31 10.04
C TYR A 119 16.54 9.99 11.52
N LYS A 120 17.29 8.94 11.81
CA LYS A 120 17.83 8.70 13.15
C LYS A 120 18.75 9.84 13.61
N GLN A 121 19.55 10.37 12.68
CA GLN A 121 20.48 11.47 12.98
C GLN A 121 19.79 12.85 12.94
N THR A 122 18.89 13.11 11.99
CA THR A 122 18.35 14.45 11.74
C THR A 122 16.97 14.69 12.32
N GLY A 123 16.22 13.63 12.61
CA GLY A 123 14.78 13.68 12.90
C GLY A 123 13.94 14.19 11.73
N PHE A 124 12.62 14.17 11.92
CA PHE A 124 11.66 14.79 10.99
C PHE A 124 11.37 16.23 11.40
N LYS A 125 11.46 17.16 10.46
CA LYS A 125 11.25 18.61 10.73
C LYS A 125 9.93 19.12 10.15
N HIS A 126 9.38 18.46 9.15
CA HIS A 126 8.24 18.96 8.38
C HIS A 126 7.03 18.00 8.39
N ILE A 127 7.26 16.69 8.38
CA ILE A 127 6.23 15.65 8.32
C ILE A 127 6.56 14.59 9.37
N ASP A 128 6.38 14.95 10.65
CA ASP A 128 6.67 14.05 11.74
C ASP A 128 5.49 13.14 12.05
N LEU A 129 5.65 11.85 11.78
CA LEU A 129 4.69 10.79 12.09
C LEU A 129 5.02 10.09 13.43
N LEU A 130 6.12 10.45 14.07
CA LEU A 130 6.58 9.81 15.32
C LEU A 130 5.93 10.42 16.57
N ILE A 131 5.16 11.48 16.41
CA ILE A 131 4.43 12.17 17.46
C ILE A 131 3.25 11.29 17.93
N GLU A 132 3.03 11.21 19.24
CA GLU A 132 1.96 10.37 19.83
C GLU A 132 0.55 10.99 19.72
N ASP A 133 0.45 12.32 19.51
CA ASP A 133 -0.85 13.00 19.33
C ASP A 133 -1.51 12.61 18.00
N GLU A 134 -2.58 11.83 18.07
CA GLU A 134 -3.32 11.35 16.89
C GLU A 134 -3.82 12.47 15.96
N LYS A 135 -4.19 13.65 16.48
CA LYS A 135 -4.66 14.76 15.66
C LYS A 135 -3.51 15.34 14.82
N ILE A 136 -2.31 15.40 15.43
CA ILE A 136 -1.11 15.85 14.73
C ILE A 136 -0.69 14.81 13.69
N VAL A 137 -0.70 13.52 14.03
CA VAL A 137 -0.40 12.43 13.08
C VAL A 137 -1.32 12.47 11.87
N ARG A 138 -2.63 12.59 12.05
CA ARG A 138 -3.60 12.70 10.95
C ARG A 138 -3.34 13.94 10.08
N ARG A 139 -2.98 15.08 10.71
CA ARG A 139 -2.59 16.30 9.97
C ARG A 139 -1.32 16.09 9.16
N ASN A 140 -0.34 15.42 9.72
CA ASN A 140 0.93 15.13 9.05
C ASN A 140 0.75 14.10 7.93
N GLU A 141 -0.11 13.10 8.09
CA GLU A 141 -0.49 12.20 7.00
C GLU A 141 -1.17 12.95 5.83
N ALA A 142 -2.11 13.83 6.11
CA ALA A 142 -2.74 14.66 5.08
C ALA A 142 -1.72 15.58 4.38
N LYS A 143 -0.72 16.07 5.13
CA LYS A 143 0.39 16.86 4.59
C LYS A 143 1.31 16.00 3.71
N LEU A 144 1.63 14.77 4.14
CA LEU A 144 2.37 13.80 3.36
C LEU A 144 1.66 13.53 2.02
N ASN A 145 0.37 13.19 2.06
CA ASN A 145 -0.42 12.91 0.87
C ASN A 145 -0.47 14.08 -0.13
N ARG A 146 -0.56 15.31 0.34
CA ARG A 146 -0.49 16.50 -0.53
C ARG A 146 0.90 16.71 -1.11
N THR A 147 1.93 16.52 -0.29
CA THR A 147 3.31 16.81 -0.69
C THR A 147 3.82 15.75 -1.66
N ILE A 148 3.51 14.47 -1.46
CA ILE A 148 3.94 13.41 -2.40
C ILE A 148 3.30 13.57 -3.79
N LYS A 149 2.05 14.05 -3.88
CA LYS A 149 1.44 14.40 -5.17
C LYS A 149 2.24 15.48 -5.90
N GLN A 150 2.71 16.49 -5.17
CA GLN A 150 3.55 17.55 -5.74
C GLN A 150 4.90 17.00 -6.23
N VAL A 151 5.53 16.10 -5.46
CA VAL A 151 6.76 15.41 -5.87
C VAL A 151 6.50 14.60 -7.15
N CYS A 152 5.47 13.76 -7.17
CA CYS A 152 5.12 12.95 -8.34
C CYS A 152 4.82 13.80 -9.59
N LYS A 153 4.19 14.98 -9.42
CA LYS A 153 3.99 15.93 -10.50
C LYS A 153 5.32 16.48 -11.04
N LYS A 154 6.25 16.84 -10.15
CA LYS A 154 7.59 17.33 -10.55
C LYS A 154 8.42 16.27 -11.28
N VAL A 155 8.25 15.00 -10.88
CA VAL A 155 8.89 13.84 -11.52
C VAL A 155 8.31 13.54 -12.91
N GLY A 156 7.15 14.12 -13.25
CA GLY A 156 6.48 13.90 -14.53
C GLY A 156 5.56 12.67 -14.56
N LEU A 157 4.98 12.27 -13.43
CA LEU A 157 3.97 11.22 -13.40
C LEU A 157 2.59 11.78 -13.80
N ASP A 158 2.48 12.27 -15.02
CA ASP A 158 1.33 13.02 -15.54
C ASP A 158 0.48 12.24 -16.55
N SER A 159 0.71 10.92 -16.68
CA SER A 159 -0.11 10.05 -17.51
C SER A 159 -1.57 10.05 -17.06
N ASP A 160 -2.46 9.93 -18.03
CA ASP A 160 -3.89 9.86 -17.77
C ASP A 160 -4.29 8.49 -17.23
N VAL A 161 -5.07 8.50 -16.15
CA VAL A 161 -5.68 7.32 -15.56
C VAL A 161 -7.21 7.45 -15.67
N ILE A 162 -7.81 6.49 -16.38
CA ILE A 162 -9.26 6.38 -16.49
C ILE A 162 -9.75 5.47 -15.36
N TYR A 163 -10.74 5.91 -14.61
CA TYR A 163 -11.35 5.15 -13.53
C TYR A 163 -12.86 5.39 -13.52
N VAL A 164 -13.55 4.44 -12.93
CA VAL A 164 -15.02 4.46 -12.86
C VAL A 164 -15.43 4.87 -11.45
N GLU A 165 -16.35 5.81 -11.34
CA GLU A 165 -16.94 6.25 -10.08
C GLU A 165 -18.45 6.08 -10.12
N GLN A 166 -19.00 5.48 -9.07
CA GLN A 166 -20.45 5.37 -8.92
C GLN A 166 -21.00 6.63 -8.27
N ILE A 167 -21.90 7.32 -8.95
CA ILE A 167 -22.61 8.50 -8.44
C ILE A 167 -24.10 8.16 -8.40
N GLY A 168 -24.62 7.82 -7.21
CA GLY A 168 -25.97 7.30 -7.08
C GLY A 168 -26.12 5.94 -7.74
N GLU A 169 -27.03 5.82 -8.72
CA GLU A 169 -27.23 4.63 -9.55
C GLU A 169 -26.38 4.62 -10.82
N ASP A 170 -25.82 5.75 -11.19
CA ASP A 170 -25.03 5.90 -12.42
C ASP A 170 -23.57 5.52 -12.20
N VAL A 171 -22.97 4.94 -13.25
CA VAL A 171 -21.56 4.59 -13.33
C VAL A 171 -20.90 5.56 -14.30
N VAL A 172 -20.07 6.46 -13.80
CA VAL A 172 -19.44 7.53 -14.60
C VAL A 172 -17.95 7.28 -14.73
N GLU A 173 -17.47 7.27 -15.97
CA GLU A 173 -16.05 7.24 -16.27
C GLU A 173 -15.44 8.62 -16.00
N LYS A 174 -14.35 8.65 -15.21
CA LYS A 174 -13.60 9.86 -14.88
C LYS A 174 -12.14 9.69 -15.23
N LYS A 175 -11.49 10.81 -15.49
CA LYS A 175 -10.07 10.88 -15.85
C LYS A 175 -9.33 11.75 -14.83
N LYS A 176 -8.19 11.23 -14.34
CA LYS A 176 -7.25 11.98 -13.49
C LYS A 176 -5.82 11.74 -13.95
N LYS A 177 -4.92 12.64 -13.60
CA LYS A 177 -3.48 12.41 -13.74
C LYS A 177 -2.99 11.42 -12.69
N LEU A 178 -2.01 10.58 -13.03
CA LEU A 178 -1.48 9.57 -12.11
C LEU A 178 -1.03 10.19 -10.79
N PHE A 179 -0.30 11.33 -10.81
CA PHE A 179 0.16 12.00 -9.59
C PHE A 179 -0.98 12.41 -8.65
N GLU A 180 -2.19 12.69 -9.16
CA GLU A 180 -3.35 13.05 -8.35
C GLU A 180 -3.93 11.88 -7.57
N MET A 181 -3.66 10.65 -8.01
CA MET A 181 -4.12 9.42 -7.37
C MET A 181 -3.16 8.92 -6.30
N ILE A 182 -1.91 9.42 -6.26
CA ILE A 182 -0.89 8.95 -5.32
C ILE A 182 -1.23 9.41 -3.89
N HIS A 183 -1.21 8.47 -2.96
CA HIS A 183 -1.35 8.66 -1.52
C HIS A 183 -0.78 7.46 -0.75
N THR A 184 -0.70 7.54 0.56
CA THR A 184 -0.08 6.52 1.42
C THR A 184 -0.62 5.10 1.20
N HIS A 185 -1.92 4.95 0.94
CA HIS A 185 -2.49 3.63 0.70
C HIS A 185 -2.02 2.99 -0.62
N ILE A 186 -1.78 3.82 -1.66
CA ILE A 186 -1.20 3.36 -2.94
C ILE A 186 0.21 2.79 -2.74
N ALA A 187 0.99 3.30 -1.77
CA ALA A 187 2.31 2.77 -1.47
C ALA A 187 2.26 1.27 -1.09
N ARG A 188 1.31 0.89 -0.22
CA ARG A 188 1.12 -0.52 0.15
C ARG A 188 0.65 -1.38 -1.02
N HIS A 189 -0.26 -0.89 -1.86
CA HIS A 189 -0.64 -1.57 -3.09
C HIS A 189 0.53 -1.74 -4.06
N THR A 190 1.38 -0.72 -4.16
CA THR A 190 2.59 -0.76 -4.97
C THR A 190 3.53 -1.86 -4.50
N PHE A 191 3.78 -1.96 -3.18
CA PHE A 191 4.58 -3.06 -2.61
C PHE A 191 4.03 -4.43 -3.02
N ILE A 192 2.76 -4.69 -2.73
CA ILE A 192 2.13 -5.98 -3.01
C ILE A 192 2.24 -6.33 -4.49
N THR A 193 1.89 -5.37 -5.37
CA THR A 193 1.94 -5.60 -6.82
C THR A 193 3.35 -5.87 -7.32
N LEU A 194 4.35 -5.13 -6.82
CA LEU A 194 5.74 -5.34 -7.20
C LEU A 194 6.27 -6.68 -6.71
N MET A 195 6.01 -7.05 -5.45
CA MET A 195 6.43 -8.35 -4.90
C MET A 195 5.83 -9.51 -5.69
N CYS A 196 4.52 -9.47 -5.99
CA CYS A 196 3.89 -10.49 -6.82
C CYS A 196 4.52 -10.59 -8.21
N ARG A 197 4.76 -9.45 -8.89
CA ARG A 197 5.41 -9.42 -10.22
C ARG A 197 6.85 -9.93 -10.19
N LEU A 198 7.58 -9.70 -9.11
CA LEU A 198 8.92 -10.24 -8.91
C LEU A 198 8.93 -11.72 -8.56
N GLY A 199 7.78 -12.35 -8.38
CA GLY A 199 7.65 -13.78 -8.13
C GLY A 199 7.72 -14.17 -6.65
N VAL A 200 7.54 -13.20 -5.73
CA VAL A 200 7.35 -13.49 -4.31
C VAL A 200 6.00 -14.17 -4.12
N SER A 201 5.95 -15.22 -3.31
CA SER A 201 4.72 -15.98 -3.09
C SER A 201 3.66 -15.13 -2.37
N LYS A 202 2.40 -15.51 -2.52
CA LYS A 202 1.29 -14.86 -1.80
C LYS A 202 1.47 -14.96 -0.28
N GLU A 203 1.91 -16.13 0.16
CA GLU A 203 2.17 -16.44 1.57
C GLU A 203 3.25 -15.51 2.14
N ASP A 204 4.35 -15.32 1.41
CA ASP A 204 5.44 -14.42 1.83
C ASP A 204 4.99 -12.95 1.86
N VAL A 205 4.15 -12.53 0.90
CA VAL A 205 3.56 -11.18 0.89
C VAL A 205 2.62 -10.99 2.10
N ILE A 206 1.87 -12.03 2.50
CA ILE A 206 1.03 -12.03 3.70
C ILE A 206 1.89 -11.85 4.95
N ILE A 207 2.97 -12.61 5.08
CA ILE A 207 3.93 -12.52 6.20
C ILE A 207 4.49 -11.10 6.28
N ALA A 208 4.96 -10.55 5.17
CA ALA A 208 5.53 -9.20 5.14
C ALA A 208 4.52 -8.11 5.49
N THR A 209 3.27 -8.26 5.11
CA THR A 209 2.25 -7.21 5.26
C THR A 209 1.31 -7.42 6.44
N ALA A 210 1.37 -8.59 7.11
CA ALA A 210 0.46 -9.01 8.17
C ALA A 210 -1.02 -8.81 7.77
N HIS A 211 -1.39 -9.30 6.57
CA HIS A 211 -2.77 -9.28 6.12
C HIS A 211 -3.57 -10.44 6.73
N THR A 212 -4.71 -10.13 7.31
CA THR A 212 -5.72 -11.12 7.72
C THR A 212 -6.71 -11.41 6.59
N ASP A 213 -6.96 -10.42 5.73
CA ASP A 213 -7.81 -10.54 4.54
C ASP A 213 -6.94 -10.57 3.28
N THR A 214 -7.01 -11.67 2.54
CA THR A 214 -6.22 -11.88 1.33
C THR A 214 -6.82 -11.25 0.08
N THR A 215 -8.04 -10.69 0.17
CA THR A 215 -8.80 -10.18 -0.98
C THR A 215 -7.98 -9.21 -1.83
N MET A 216 -7.21 -8.31 -1.21
CA MET A 216 -6.38 -7.35 -1.94
C MET A 216 -5.23 -8.03 -2.69
N ILE A 217 -4.65 -9.08 -2.11
CA ILE A 217 -3.57 -9.85 -2.73
C ILE A 217 -4.15 -10.71 -3.85
N ASP A 218 -5.31 -11.34 -3.61
CA ASP A 218 -6.03 -12.13 -4.61
C ASP A 218 -6.41 -11.26 -5.83
N ASP A 219 -6.87 -10.02 -5.61
CA ASP A 219 -7.17 -9.08 -6.69
C ASP A 219 -5.93 -8.78 -7.56
N VAL A 220 -4.74 -8.64 -6.97
CA VAL A 220 -3.50 -8.43 -7.74
C VAL A 220 -3.22 -9.64 -8.63
N TYR A 221 -3.33 -10.86 -8.10
CA TYR A 221 -3.13 -12.09 -8.87
C TYR A 221 -4.19 -12.30 -9.95
N LEU A 222 -5.46 -11.93 -9.70
CA LEU A 222 -6.54 -12.04 -10.69
C LEU A 222 -6.35 -11.09 -11.88
N HIS A 223 -5.78 -9.90 -11.64
CA HIS A 223 -5.56 -8.88 -12.66
C HIS A 223 -4.16 -8.93 -13.30
N GLU A 224 -3.35 -9.94 -12.99
CA GLU A 224 -2.08 -10.17 -13.67
C GLU A 224 -2.27 -10.43 -15.16
N THR A 225 -1.45 -9.79 -15.98
CA THR A 225 -1.40 -10.08 -17.42
C THR A 225 -0.77 -11.47 -17.68
N VAL A 226 -0.95 -12.01 -18.90
CA VAL A 226 -0.28 -13.24 -19.31
C VAL A 226 1.24 -13.13 -19.17
N ASN A 227 1.80 -11.95 -19.49
CA ASN A 227 3.22 -11.67 -19.32
C ASN A 227 3.66 -11.70 -17.85
N ASP A 228 2.89 -11.10 -16.94
CA ASP A 228 3.17 -11.13 -15.51
C ASP A 228 3.17 -12.58 -14.99
N LYS A 229 2.12 -13.36 -15.35
CA LYS A 229 2.00 -14.78 -14.97
C LYS A 229 3.15 -15.62 -15.52
N GLY A 230 3.51 -15.43 -16.79
CA GLY A 230 4.63 -16.11 -17.44
C GLY A 230 5.96 -15.78 -16.79
N THR A 231 6.23 -14.52 -16.51
CA THR A 231 7.46 -14.07 -15.83
C THR A 231 7.57 -14.66 -14.43
N ARG A 232 6.48 -14.66 -13.65
CA ARG A 232 6.42 -15.25 -12.31
C ARG A 232 6.68 -16.77 -12.38
N LEU A 233 6.05 -17.49 -13.32
CA LEU A 233 6.27 -18.91 -13.49
C LEU A 233 7.74 -19.23 -13.82
N ILE A 234 8.33 -18.51 -14.77
CA ILE A 234 9.73 -18.68 -15.15
C ILE A 234 10.66 -18.43 -13.97
N ASN A 235 10.43 -17.36 -13.21
CA ASN A 235 11.24 -17.01 -12.04
C ASN A 235 11.13 -18.09 -10.94
N SER A 236 9.95 -18.64 -10.73
CA SER A 236 9.74 -19.75 -9.77
C SER A 236 10.45 -21.03 -10.22
N LEU A 237 10.38 -21.36 -11.53
CA LEU A 237 11.07 -22.52 -12.08
C LEU A 237 12.60 -22.40 -11.99
N LYS A 238 13.15 -21.19 -12.22
CA LYS A 238 14.59 -20.91 -12.07
C LYS A 238 15.12 -21.11 -10.64
N LYS A 239 14.26 -21.04 -9.63
CA LYS A 239 14.63 -21.30 -8.23
C LYS A 239 14.74 -22.79 -7.88
N ILE A 240 14.27 -23.67 -8.74
CA ILE A 240 14.36 -25.14 -8.53
C ILE A 240 15.83 -25.55 -8.61
N LYS A 241 16.42 -25.90 -7.44
CA LYS A 241 17.78 -26.37 -7.33
C LYS A 241 17.79 -27.90 -7.33
N GLY A 242 18.81 -28.50 -7.95
CA GLY A 242 19.07 -29.94 -7.82
C GLY A 242 18.34 -30.86 -8.82
N SER A 243 17.45 -30.35 -9.67
CA SER A 243 16.82 -31.16 -10.75
C SER A 243 17.54 -30.97 -12.06
N THR A 244 17.92 -32.11 -12.70
CA THR A 244 18.53 -32.13 -14.05
C THR A 244 17.48 -32.02 -15.15
N LEU A 245 16.21 -32.33 -14.86
CA LEU A 245 15.11 -32.33 -15.81
C LEU A 245 14.45 -30.95 -16.01
N PHE A 246 14.59 -30.04 -15.04
CA PHE A 246 13.94 -28.72 -15.05
C PHE A 246 14.95 -27.56 -15.08
N LYS A 247 16.17 -27.83 -15.56
CA LYS A 247 17.18 -26.78 -15.78
C LYS A 247 17.04 -26.18 -17.17
#